data_5020c049aa2a06fe9c867a720f8a3853
#
_entry.id   5020c049aa2a06fe9c867a720f8a3853
#
_cell.length_a   1.000
_cell.length_b   1.000
_cell.length_c   1.000
_cell.angle_alpha   90.00
_cell.angle_beta   90.00
_cell.angle_gamma   90.00
#
_symmetry.space_group_name_H-M   'P 1'
#
loop_
_entity.id
_entity.type
_entity.pdbx_description
1 polymer ?
#
loop_
_entity_poly.entity_id
_entity_poly.type
_entity_poly.pdbx_seq_one_letter_code
_entity_poly.pdbx_strand_id
1 'polypeptide(L)'
;GKWWGGYYGWRWPHGARNITEPAFVAGSCAALMTGDLSWLDLCRSQLDQLWTLRRKEDGQWKVPARHSDGGWFDYRDPDPWLYIHLAYISQSKEDFARIDEVFPDRSSFSGLPPNWGAGKAGICPPMAWHLWNEGGNPDFPQQVLETTQSSMQRALEKIEADDSDPETRECYHFQALNPVVPEALVQLTLGTPAALYNGGLLQSHLLYFDAEQRRPGLPDGVAARVEHVSADHAETVLVNTDDLHPRQLLVQAGAFGEHTFTGGVVVDPDGTSTP
;
A
#
# COMPACT_ATOMS: atom_id res chain seq x y z
N GLY A 1 -11.43 -21.00 20.51
CA GLY A 1 -11.79 -20.86 19.14
C GLY A 1 -11.78 -22.16 18.37
N LYS A 2 -12.73 -22.32 17.49
CA LYS A 2 -12.74 -23.43 16.55
C LYS A 2 -11.70 -23.21 15.47
N TRP A 3 -11.21 -24.27 14.90
CA TRP A 3 -10.34 -24.19 13.74
C TRP A 3 -11.03 -23.42 12.59
N TRP A 4 -10.42 -22.38 12.16
CA TRP A 4 -10.98 -21.45 11.23
C TRP A 4 -11.39 -22.05 9.88
N GLY A 5 -10.56 -22.94 9.29
CA GLY A 5 -10.93 -23.64 8.07
C GLY A 5 -12.14 -24.55 8.21
N GLY A 6 -12.40 -25.10 9.40
CA GLY A 6 -13.61 -25.85 9.70
C GLY A 6 -14.82 -24.97 9.88
N TYR A 7 -14.67 -23.75 10.39
CA TYR A 7 -15.74 -22.79 10.58
C TYR A 7 -16.43 -22.41 9.25
N TYR A 8 -15.62 -22.20 8.20
CA TYR A 8 -16.16 -21.87 6.87
C TYR A 8 -16.47 -23.10 6.02
N GLY A 9 -16.36 -24.32 6.56
CA GLY A 9 -16.60 -25.56 5.85
C GLY A 9 -15.66 -25.79 4.67
N TRP A 10 -14.51 -25.15 4.67
CA TRP A 10 -13.63 -25.03 3.54
C TRP A 10 -12.15 -25.13 3.96
N ARG A 11 -11.39 -25.95 3.26
CA ARG A 11 -9.96 -26.12 3.48
C ARG A 11 -9.18 -25.73 2.24
N TRP A 12 -8.28 -24.81 2.42
CA TRP A 12 -7.23 -24.64 1.42
C TRP A 12 -6.26 -25.83 1.49
N PRO A 13 -5.71 -26.27 0.34
CA PRO A 13 -4.77 -27.39 0.32
C PRO A 13 -3.57 -27.24 1.26
N HIS A 14 -3.21 -26.02 1.58
CA HIS A 14 -2.06 -25.68 2.42
C HIS A 14 -2.43 -25.29 3.86
N GLY A 15 -3.64 -25.55 4.28
CA GLY A 15 -4.18 -25.12 5.57
C GLY A 15 -4.68 -23.69 5.58
N ALA A 16 -5.32 -23.29 6.65
CA ALA A 16 -5.77 -21.91 6.82
C ALA A 16 -4.56 -20.98 6.95
N ARG A 17 -4.58 -19.91 6.19
CA ARG A 17 -3.64 -18.79 6.39
C ARG A 17 -4.07 -17.96 7.59
N ASN A 18 -3.29 -16.96 7.93
CA ASN A 18 -3.65 -15.96 8.92
C ASN A 18 -5.05 -15.39 8.59
N ILE A 19 -5.95 -15.51 9.53
CA ILE A 19 -7.36 -15.10 9.38
C ILE A 19 -7.55 -13.60 9.55
N THR A 20 -6.54 -12.88 9.98
CA THR A 20 -6.61 -11.42 10.14
C THR A 20 -6.77 -10.72 8.80
N GLU A 21 -6.13 -11.21 7.75
CA GLU A 21 -6.07 -10.54 6.46
C GLU A 21 -7.45 -10.30 5.82
N PRO A 22 -8.36 -11.29 5.66
CA PRO A 22 -9.68 -11.05 5.10
C PRO A 22 -10.57 -10.12 5.93
N ALA A 23 -10.55 -10.26 7.25
CA ALA A 23 -11.32 -9.39 8.13
C ALA A 23 -10.75 -7.97 8.18
N PHE A 24 -9.43 -7.84 8.08
CA PHE A 24 -8.74 -6.57 7.96
C PHE A 24 -9.20 -5.81 6.70
N VAL A 25 -9.20 -6.46 5.53
CA VAL A 25 -9.69 -5.85 4.29
C VAL A 25 -11.16 -5.45 4.41
N ALA A 26 -12.02 -6.28 5.01
CA ALA A 26 -13.42 -5.95 5.20
C ALA A 26 -13.64 -4.71 6.09
N GLY A 27 -12.95 -4.64 7.24
CA GLY A 27 -13.02 -3.51 8.16
C GLY A 27 -12.50 -2.21 7.53
N SER A 28 -11.37 -2.26 6.83
CA SER A 28 -10.80 -1.10 6.16
C SER A 28 -11.67 -0.60 5.00
N CYS A 29 -12.23 -1.50 4.20
CA CYS A 29 -13.18 -1.11 3.14
C CYS A 29 -14.44 -0.48 3.71
N ALA A 30 -15.00 -1.02 4.80
CA ALA A 30 -16.18 -0.43 5.44
C ALA A 30 -15.89 0.99 5.97
N ALA A 31 -14.74 1.19 6.61
CA ALA A 31 -14.31 2.51 7.07
C ALA A 31 -14.18 3.51 5.91
N LEU A 32 -13.51 3.13 4.82
CA LEU A 32 -13.34 3.99 3.65
C LEU A 32 -14.68 4.31 2.97
N MET A 33 -15.59 3.34 2.87
CA MET A 33 -16.89 3.56 2.22
C MET A 33 -17.85 4.44 3.01
N THR A 34 -17.79 4.35 4.33
CA THR A 34 -18.79 5.00 5.21
C THR A 34 -18.24 6.26 5.88
N GLY A 35 -16.93 6.44 5.91
CA GLY A 35 -16.27 7.46 6.74
C GLY A 35 -16.32 7.16 8.25
N ASP A 36 -16.88 6.03 8.66
CA ASP A 36 -16.98 5.62 10.06
C ASP A 36 -15.76 4.78 10.44
N LEU A 37 -14.80 5.42 11.10
CA LEU A 37 -13.54 4.79 11.52
C LEU A 37 -13.74 3.72 12.62
N SER A 38 -14.93 3.60 13.23
CA SER A 38 -15.22 2.53 14.19
C SER A 38 -15.13 1.13 13.57
N TRP A 39 -15.30 1.00 12.25
CA TRP A 39 -15.06 -0.26 11.55
C TRP A 39 -13.62 -0.76 11.66
N LEU A 40 -12.66 0.13 11.90
CA LEU A 40 -11.25 -0.24 12.12
C LEU A 40 -11.02 -0.92 13.48
N ASP A 41 -11.97 -0.86 14.40
CA ASP A 41 -11.86 -1.55 15.71
C ASP A 41 -11.78 -3.06 15.53
N LEU A 42 -12.39 -3.59 14.46
CA LEU A 42 -12.21 -5.00 14.10
C LEU A 42 -10.74 -5.30 13.76
N CYS A 43 -10.11 -4.44 12.96
CA CYS A 43 -8.71 -4.58 12.58
C CYS A 43 -7.79 -4.46 13.81
N ARG A 44 -8.01 -3.44 14.66
CA ARG A 44 -7.29 -3.22 15.91
C ARG A 44 -7.39 -4.43 16.83
N SER A 45 -8.61 -4.89 17.07
CA SER A 45 -8.89 -6.06 17.92
C SER A 45 -8.14 -7.32 17.45
N GLN A 46 -8.04 -7.54 16.16
CA GLN A 46 -7.34 -8.68 15.60
C GLN A 46 -5.82 -8.58 15.77
N LEU A 47 -5.25 -7.41 15.49
CA LEU A 47 -3.82 -7.17 15.67
C LEU A 47 -3.43 -7.27 17.16
N ASP A 48 -4.23 -6.65 18.05
CA ASP A 48 -4.01 -6.70 19.50
C ASP A 48 -4.12 -8.15 20.03
N GLN A 49 -5.08 -8.93 19.52
CA GLN A 49 -5.22 -10.35 19.88
C GLN A 49 -3.99 -11.17 19.43
N LEU A 50 -3.52 -10.98 18.21
CA LEU A 50 -2.32 -11.67 17.73
C LEU A 50 -1.08 -11.26 18.54
N TRP A 51 -0.96 -9.95 18.87
CA TRP A 51 0.13 -9.45 19.69
C TRP A 51 0.08 -9.96 21.12
N THR A 52 -1.11 -10.18 21.69
CA THR A 52 -1.28 -10.80 23.01
C THR A 52 -0.80 -12.27 23.01
N LEU A 53 -0.94 -12.97 21.89
CA LEU A 53 -0.54 -14.35 21.71
C LEU A 53 0.93 -14.52 21.30
N ARG A 54 1.69 -13.43 21.21
CA ARG A 54 3.09 -13.46 20.81
C ARG A 54 3.95 -14.28 21.75
N ARG A 55 5.01 -14.82 21.20
CA ARG A 55 6.06 -15.49 21.95
C ARG A 55 7.44 -15.10 21.44
N LYS A 56 8.45 -15.24 22.28
CA LYS A 56 9.82 -14.90 21.91
C LYS A 56 10.52 -16.16 21.37
N GLU A 57 11.04 -16.09 20.14
CA GLU A 57 11.86 -17.12 19.50
C GLU A 57 13.14 -16.44 19.01
N ASP A 58 14.30 -16.99 19.34
CA ASP A 58 15.63 -16.47 18.97
C ASP A 58 15.81 -14.96 19.21
N GLY A 59 15.25 -14.50 20.34
CA GLY A 59 15.32 -13.08 20.71
C GLY A 59 14.27 -12.17 20.05
N GLN A 60 13.53 -12.65 19.06
CA GLN A 60 12.52 -11.88 18.33
C GLN A 60 11.11 -12.28 18.72
N TRP A 61 10.17 -11.31 18.65
CA TRP A 61 8.75 -11.58 18.84
C TRP A 61 8.15 -12.20 17.58
N LYS A 62 7.42 -13.32 17.77
CA LYS A 62 6.66 -13.99 16.73
C LYS A 62 5.19 -14.03 17.13
N VAL A 63 4.31 -13.94 16.15
CA VAL A 63 2.85 -14.04 16.30
C VAL A 63 2.34 -15.28 15.58
N PRO A 64 1.23 -15.89 16.04
CA PRO A 64 0.69 -17.06 15.37
C PRO A 64 0.05 -16.68 14.02
N ALA A 65 0.34 -17.45 12.99
CA ALA A 65 -0.22 -17.27 11.65
C ALA A 65 -1.40 -18.20 11.36
N ARG A 66 -1.58 -19.25 12.16
CA ARG A 66 -2.60 -20.28 11.92
C ARG A 66 -3.24 -20.76 13.21
N HIS A 67 -4.47 -21.25 13.09
CA HIS A 67 -5.21 -21.86 14.16
C HIS A 67 -5.78 -23.23 13.76
N SER A 68 -5.77 -24.20 14.66
CA SER A 68 -6.41 -25.51 14.51
C SER A 68 -7.15 -25.90 15.80
N ASP A 69 -7.73 -27.11 15.86
CA ASP A 69 -8.32 -27.64 17.07
C ASP A 69 -7.30 -27.81 18.22
N GLY A 70 -6.01 -27.93 17.87
CA GLY A 70 -4.90 -27.92 18.81
C GLY A 70 -4.45 -26.53 19.27
N GLY A 71 -5.11 -25.47 18.82
CA GLY A 71 -4.78 -24.07 19.16
C GLY A 71 -3.96 -23.34 18.08
N TRP A 72 -3.34 -22.26 18.49
CA TRP A 72 -2.52 -21.41 17.63
C TRP A 72 -1.16 -22.04 17.34
N PHE A 73 -0.73 -21.95 16.07
CA PHE A 73 0.55 -22.50 15.62
C PHE A 73 1.12 -21.72 14.43
N ASP A 74 2.28 -22.15 13.90
CA ASP A 74 2.99 -21.50 12.78
C ASP A 74 3.32 -20.04 13.11
N TYR A 75 4.18 -19.86 14.13
CA TYR A 75 4.60 -18.55 14.61
C TYR A 75 5.58 -17.91 13.64
N ARG A 76 5.33 -16.67 13.29
CA ARG A 76 6.08 -15.89 12.30
C ARG A 76 6.32 -14.47 12.79
N ASP A 77 7.15 -13.74 12.09
CA ASP A 77 7.27 -12.30 12.31
C ASP A 77 5.92 -11.64 12.12
N PRO A 78 5.58 -10.63 12.95
CA PRO A 78 4.43 -9.78 12.68
C PRO A 78 4.51 -9.21 11.26
N ASP A 79 3.37 -9.11 10.59
CA ASP A 79 3.32 -8.56 9.24
C ASP A 79 3.23 -7.03 9.29
N PRO A 80 4.28 -6.28 8.94
CA PRO A 80 4.29 -4.83 9.02
C PRO A 80 3.21 -4.17 8.15
N TRP A 81 2.84 -4.83 7.05
CA TRP A 81 1.83 -4.34 6.13
C TRP A 81 0.50 -4.05 6.84
N LEU A 82 0.05 -4.93 7.72
CA LEU A 82 -1.24 -4.76 8.43
C LEU A 82 -1.23 -3.54 9.35
N TYR A 83 -0.14 -3.31 10.07
CA TYR A 83 0.01 -2.18 10.98
C TYR A 83 0.13 -0.85 10.24
N ILE A 84 0.95 -0.82 9.21
CA ILE A 84 1.17 0.38 8.38
C ILE A 84 -0.14 0.76 7.66
N HIS A 85 -0.82 -0.22 7.05
CA HIS A 85 -2.08 0.04 6.36
C HIS A 85 -3.16 0.60 7.32
N LEU A 86 -3.30 0.01 8.51
CA LEU A 86 -4.22 0.51 9.53
C LEU A 86 -3.91 1.95 9.93
N ALA A 87 -2.65 2.26 10.24
CA ALA A 87 -2.23 3.59 10.69
C ALA A 87 -2.51 4.67 9.64
N TYR A 88 -2.25 4.37 8.37
CA TYR A 88 -2.45 5.35 7.29
C TYR A 88 -3.92 5.49 6.85
N ILE A 89 -4.79 4.50 7.09
CA ILE A 89 -6.24 4.68 6.92
C ILE A 89 -6.81 5.49 8.07
N SER A 90 -6.45 5.15 9.30
CA SER A 90 -7.01 5.80 10.48
C SER A 90 -6.45 7.19 10.73
N GLN A 91 -5.23 7.43 10.32
CA GLN A 91 -4.41 8.60 10.69
C GLN A 91 -4.39 8.85 12.21
N SER A 92 -4.54 7.78 13.00
CA SER A 92 -4.58 7.85 14.47
C SER A 92 -3.17 7.72 15.03
N LYS A 93 -2.82 8.59 15.97
CA LYS A 93 -1.54 8.54 16.70
C LYS A 93 -1.34 7.20 17.42
N GLU A 94 -2.43 6.62 17.92
CA GLU A 94 -2.41 5.32 18.60
C GLU A 94 -2.06 4.18 17.62
N ASP A 95 -2.54 4.24 16.39
CA ASP A 95 -2.22 3.22 15.38
C ASP A 95 -0.79 3.38 14.84
N PHE A 96 -0.26 4.61 14.73
CA PHE A 96 1.16 4.83 14.47
C PHE A 96 2.03 4.30 15.62
N ALA A 97 1.63 4.55 16.89
CA ALA A 97 2.36 4.03 18.04
C ALA A 97 2.41 2.49 18.10
N ARG A 98 1.41 1.79 17.53
CA ARG A 98 1.47 0.33 17.38
C ARG A 98 2.62 -0.11 16.47
N ILE A 99 2.92 0.65 15.41
CA ILE A 99 4.08 0.36 14.54
C ILE A 99 5.36 0.47 15.37
N ASP A 100 5.49 1.51 16.18
CA ASP A 100 6.67 1.73 17.04
C ASP A 100 6.85 0.60 18.07
N GLU A 101 5.75 0.15 18.67
CA GLU A 101 5.78 -0.93 19.66
C GLU A 101 6.22 -2.28 19.05
N VAL A 102 5.66 -2.61 17.88
CA VAL A 102 5.85 -3.92 17.27
C VAL A 102 7.16 -3.99 16.49
N PHE A 103 7.57 -2.88 15.88
CA PHE A 103 8.76 -2.78 15.03
C PHE A 103 9.69 -1.65 15.51
N PRO A 104 10.30 -1.78 16.70
CA PRO A 104 11.20 -0.75 17.22
C PRO A 104 12.50 -0.61 16.41
N ASP A 105 12.90 -1.68 15.70
CA ASP A 105 14.02 -1.68 14.77
C ASP A 105 13.52 -1.63 13.33
N ARG A 106 13.79 -0.54 12.66
CA ARG A 106 13.38 -0.30 11.26
C ARG A 106 14.48 -0.55 10.24
N SER A 107 15.60 -1.14 10.65
CA SER A 107 16.76 -1.36 9.76
C SER A 107 16.41 -2.23 8.54
N SER A 108 15.45 -3.14 8.67
CA SER A 108 14.97 -3.99 7.58
C SER A 108 13.94 -3.32 6.64
N PHE A 109 13.51 -2.10 6.94
CA PHE A 109 12.45 -1.42 6.20
C PHE A 109 12.93 -0.75 4.91
N SER A 110 14.24 -0.56 4.73
CA SER A 110 14.79 0.13 3.56
C SER A 110 14.81 -0.70 2.27
N GLY A 111 14.63 -2.02 2.38
CA GLY A 111 14.77 -2.92 1.22
C GLY A 111 13.54 -2.92 0.32
N LEU A 112 13.77 -2.90 -1.00
CA LEU A 112 12.76 -3.23 -2.00
C LEU A 112 12.92 -4.69 -2.43
N PRO A 113 11.82 -5.48 -2.48
CA PRO A 113 11.90 -6.85 -2.98
C PRO A 113 12.35 -6.87 -4.45
N PRO A 114 13.24 -7.79 -4.85
CA PRO A 114 13.80 -7.84 -6.21
C PRO A 114 12.76 -8.12 -7.31
N ASN A 115 11.61 -8.70 -6.95
CA ASN A 115 10.49 -8.99 -7.85
C ASN A 115 9.25 -8.15 -7.52
N TRP A 116 9.45 -6.99 -6.97
CA TRP A 116 8.38 -6.08 -6.63
C TRP A 116 7.56 -5.72 -7.87
N GLY A 117 6.24 -5.70 -7.72
CA GLY A 117 5.31 -5.43 -8.80
C GLY A 117 5.06 -6.56 -9.78
N ALA A 118 5.69 -7.72 -9.62
CA ALA A 118 5.48 -8.86 -10.51
C ALA A 118 4.55 -9.91 -9.88
N GLY A 119 3.55 -10.33 -10.63
CA GLY A 119 2.66 -11.44 -10.26
C GLY A 119 1.57 -11.10 -9.26
N LYS A 120 1.09 -12.12 -8.54
CA LYS A 120 -0.03 -12.02 -7.59
C LYS A 120 0.18 -11.04 -6.45
N ALA A 121 1.44 -10.73 -6.18
CA ALA A 121 1.78 -10.04 -4.98
C ALA A 121 1.72 -8.54 -5.13
N GLY A 122 1.21 -7.91 -6.09
CA GLY A 122 1.12 -6.43 -6.24
C GLY A 122 1.11 -5.64 -4.92
N ILE A 123 1.80 -6.19 -3.93
CA ILE A 123 2.00 -5.61 -2.61
C ILE A 123 3.19 -4.69 -2.75
N CYS A 124 2.90 -3.42 -2.74
CA CYS A 124 3.90 -2.38 -2.58
C CYS A 124 4.72 -2.65 -1.31
N PRO A 125 5.99 -2.28 -1.23
CA PRO A 125 6.76 -2.37 0.00
C PRO A 125 6.32 -1.28 0.99
N PRO A 126 5.32 -1.53 1.85
CA PRO A 126 4.78 -0.49 2.73
C PRO A 126 5.81 -0.05 3.75
N MET A 127 6.73 -0.95 4.11
CA MET A 127 7.80 -0.67 5.07
C MET A 127 8.78 0.39 4.56
N ALA A 128 9.25 0.24 3.32
CA ALA A 128 10.19 1.20 2.74
C ALA A 128 9.54 2.57 2.52
N TRP A 129 8.27 2.58 2.14
CA TRP A 129 7.47 3.79 2.01
C TRP A 129 7.22 4.46 3.37
N HIS A 130 6.89 3.69 4.41
CA HIS A 130 6.70 4.21 5.77
C HIS A 130 8.00 4.82 6.31
N LEU A 131 9.13 4.12 6.15
CA LEU A 131 10.44 4.65 6.57
C LEU A 131 10.77 5.97 5.85
N TRP A 132 10.43 6.08 4.57
CA TRP A 132 10.60 7.33 3.84
C TRP A 132 9.73 8.46 4.41
N ASN A 133 8.46 8.20 4.76
CA ASN A 133 7.59 9.18 5.43
C ASN A 133 8.10 9.60 6.80
N GLU A 134 8.88 8.77 7.47
CA GLU A 134 9.56 9.10 8.74
C GLU A 134 10.88 9.88 8.52
N GLY A 135 11.22 10.23 7.29
CA GLY A 135 12.46 10.94 6.94
C GLY A 135 13.68 10.06 6.74
N GLY A 136 13.51 8.73 6.83
CA GLY A 136 14.53 7.76 6.43
C GLY A 136 14.45 7.41 4.94
N ASN A 137 15.35 6.55 4.46
CA ASN A 137 15.37 6.03 3.09
C ASN A 137 15.17 7.11 1.99
N PRO A 138 16.00 8.15 1.94
CA PRO A 138 15.77 9.33 1.09
C PRO A 138 15.71 9.00 -0.41
N ASP A 139 16.35 7.92 -0.82
CA ASP A 139 16.39 7.48 -2.23
C ASP A 139 15.16 6.65 -2.64
N PHE A 140 14.21 6.44 -1.72
CA PHE A 140 13.02 5.59 -1.97
C PHE A 140 12.25 5.99 -3.23
N PRO A 141 11.92 7.27 -3.50
CA PRO A 141 11.19 7.65 -4.70
C PRO A 141 11.93 7.24 -5.99
N GLN A 142 13.24 7.45 -6.03
CA GLN A 142 14.05 7.07 -7.17
C GLN A 142 14.11 5.55 -7.35
N GLN A 143 14.34 4.81 -6.27
CA GLN A 143 14.39 3.33 -6.29
C GLN A 143 13.07 2.72 -6.76
N VAL A 144 11.93 3.28 -6.33
CA VAL A 144 10.59 2.86 -6.75
C VAL A 144 10.40 3.03 -8.25
N LEU A 145 10.77 4.18 -8.81
CA LEU A 145 10.63 4.45 -10.24
C LEU A 145 11.52 3.53 -11.07
N GLU A 146 12.79 3.36 -10.69
CA GLU A 146 13.74 2.50 -11.38
C GLU A 146 13.32 1.02 -11.34
N THR A 147 12.84 0.55 -10.18
CA THR A 147 12.34 -0.81 -10.01
C THR A 147 11.08 -1.05 -10.83
N THR A 148 10.16 -0.08 -10.85
CA THR A 148 8.94 -0.12 -11.65
C THR A 148 9.28 -0.21 -13.14
N GLN A 149 10.13 0.68 -13.64
CA GLN A 149 10.56 0.69 -15.04
C GLN A 149 11.24 -0.65 -15.43
N SER A 150 12.17 -1.13 -14.61
CA SER A 150 12.85 -2.41 -14.84
C SER A 150 11.87 -3.60 -14.83
N SER A 151 10.85 -3.56 -13.97
CA SER A 151 9.84 -4.62 -13.90
C SER A 151 8.94 -4.62 -15.13
N MET A 152 8.52 -3.45 -15.60
CA MET A 152 7.76 -3.32 -16.85
C MET A 152 8.57 -3.81 -18.04
N GLN A 153 9.82 -3.40 -18.16
CA GLN A 153 10.70 -3.82 -19.25
C GLN A 153 10.87 -5.34 -19.28
N ARG A 154 11.16 -5.97 -18.14
CA ARG A 154 11.27 -7.43 -18.05
C ARG A 154 9.97 -8.15 -18.41
N ALA A 155 8.81 -7.59 -18.09
CA ALA A 155 7.53 -8.17 -18.46
C ALA A 155 7.28 -8.06 -19.98
N LEU A 156 7.63 -6.93 -20.59
CA LEU A 156 7.54 -6.74 -22.03
C LEU A 156 8.44 -7.72 -22.79
N GLU A 157 9.69 -7.88 -22.37
CA GLU A 157 10.63 -8.85 -22.94
C GLU A 157 10.09 -10.29 -22.88
N LYS A 158 9.43 -10.66 -21.76
CA LYS A 158 8.78 -11.96 -21.64
C LYS A 158 7.57 -12.11 -22.57
N ILE A 159 6.77 -11.04 -22.75
CA ILE A 159 5.65 -11.04 -23.68
C ILE A 159 6.16 -11.23 -25.12
N GLU A 160 7.20 -10.52 -25.50
CA GLU A 160 7.81 -10.62 -26.82
C GLU A 160 8.41 -12.00 -27.10
N ALA A 161 8.95 -12.65 -26.08
CA ALA A 161 9.56 -13.99 -26.19
C ALA A 161 8.55 -15.13 -26.02
N ASP A 162 7.29 -14.84 -25.70
CA ASP A 162 6.28 -15.86 -25.40
C ASP A 162 5.65 -16.40 -26.69
N ASP A 163 6.09 -17.59 -27.09
CA ASP A 163 5.56 -18.36 -28.23
C ASP A 163 4.62 -19.50 -27.79
N SER A 164 4.21 -19.54 -26.53
CA SER A 164 3.39 -20.61 -25.97
C SER A 164 1.97 -20.59 -26.55
N ASP A 165 1.41 -21.78 -26.75
CA ASP A 165 0.05 -21.95 -27.25
C ASP A 165 -1.00 -21.52 -26.19
N PRO A 166 -1.87 -20.54 -26.50
CA PRO A 166 -2.90 -20.08 -25.58
C PRO A 166 -3.87 -21.17 -25.09
N GLU A 167 -4.11 -22.22 -25.89
CA GLU A 167 -5.02 -23.31 -25.54
C GLU A 167 -4.43 -24.26 -24.50
N THR A 168 -3.13 -24.32 -24.40
CA THR A 168 -2.43 -25.23 -23.47
C THR A 168 -1.82 -24.53 -22.26
N ARG A 169 -1.89 -23.20 -22.21
CA ARG A 169 -1.35 -22.41 -21.09
C ARG A 169 -2.09 -22.67 -19.77
N GLU A 170 -1.33 -22.69 -18.68
CA GLU A 170 -1.91 -22.62 -17.36
C GLU A 170 -2.56 -21.24 -17.12
N CYS A 171 -3.64 -21.22 -16.32
CA CYS A 171 -4.40 -19.99 -16.02
C CYS A 171 -3.56 -18.88 -15.34
N TYR A 172 -2.41 -19.22 -14.77
CA TYR A 172 -1.50 -18.25 -14.12
C TYR A 172 -0.44 -17.67 -15.07
N HIS A 173 -0.33 -18.16 -16.28
CA HIS A 173 0.71 -17.76 -17.22
C HIS A 173 0.73 -16.26 -17.46
N PHE A 174 -0.42 -15.66 -17.75
CA PHE A 174 -0.56 -14.22 -17.98
C PHE A 174 -0.18 -13.35 -16.78
N GLN A 175 -0.24 -13.87 -15.54
CA GLN A 175 0.17 -13.10 -14.36
C GLN A 175 1.68 -12.82 -14.36
N ALA A 176 2.48 -13.73 -14.90
CA ALA A 176 3.92 -13.54 -15.02
C ALA A 176 4.30 -12.59 -16.19
N LEU A 177 3.35 -12.34 -17.09
CA LEU A 177 3.51 -11.48 -18.26
C LEU A 177 2.91 -10.08 -18.07
N ASN A 178 2.24 -9.82 -16.94
CA ASN A 178 1.57 -8.53 -16.71
C ASN A 178 2.59 -7.40 -16.54
N PRO A 179 2.64 -6.41 -17.46
CA PRO A 179 3.55 -5.28 -17.37
C PRO A 179 3.00 -4.16 -16.45
N VAL A 180 1.78 -4.29 -15.94
CA VAL A 180 1.16 -3.26 -15.10
C VAL A 180 1.75 -3.31 -13.70
N VAL A 181 2.43 -2.25 -13.30
CA VAL A 181 3.10 -2.08 -12.01
C VAL A 181 2.62 -0.77 -11.39
N PRO A 182 1.54 -0.78 -10.59
CA PRO A 182 0.91 0.45 -10.09
C PRO A 182 1.59 1.05 -8.85
N GLU A 183 2.60 0.42 -8.30
CA GLU A 183 3.17 0.74 -6.99
C GLU A 183 3.68 2.18 -6.89
N ALA A 184 4.46 2.63 -7.89
CA ALA A 184 4.93 4.01 -7.93
C ALA A 184 3.77 5.01 -7.98
N LEU A 185 2.70 4.66 -8.73
CA LEU A 185 1.51 5.50 -8.83
C LEU A 185 0.79 5.61 -7.49
N VAL A 186 0.53 4.48 -6.81
CA VAL A 186 -0.22 4.51 -5.55
C VAL A 186 0.60 5.10 -4.40
N GLN A 187 1.88 4.77 -4.30
CA GLN A 187 2.73 5.26 -3.22
C GLN A 187 3.17 6.71 -3.43
N LEU A 188 3.74 7.02 -4.57
CA LEU A 188 4.34 8.32 -4.80
C LEU A 188 3.33 9.39 -5.18
N THR A 189 2.30 9.06 -5.95
CA THR A 189 1.36 10.08 -6.42
C THR A 189 0.08 10.17 -5.62
N LEU A 190 -0.39 9.08 -5.03
CA LEU A 190 -1.65 9.06 -4.29
C LEU A 190 -1.47 9.03 -2.77
N GLY A 191 -0.26 8.81 -2.28
CA GLY A 191 0.04 8.77 -0.85
C GLY A 191 -0.60 7.57 -0.14
N THR A 192 -0.52 6.37 -0.73
CA THR A 192 -1.04 5.15 -0.12
C THR A 192 0.07 4.15 0.17
N PRO A 193 0.02 3.43 1.30
CA PRO A 193 1.06 2.46 1.64
C PRO A 193 1.05 1.22 0.75
N ALA A 194 -0.11 0.86 0.20
CA ALA A 194 -0.26 -0.36 -0.60
C ALA A 194 -1.49 -0.33 -1.51
N ALA A 195 -1.40 -1.00 -2.65
CA ALA A 195 -2.56 -1.42 -3.42
C ALA A 195 -3.10 -2.73 -2.83
N LEU A 196 -4.42 -2.82 -2.62
CA LEU A 196 -5.05 -4.03 -2.13
C LEU A 196 -5.29 -5.02 -3.27
N TYR A 197 -4.74 -6.23 -3.13
CA TYR A 197 -4.82 -7.23 -4.18
C TYR A 197 -6.24 -7.77 -4.39
N ASN A 198 -6.96 -8.17 -3.40
CA ASN A 198 -8.21 -8.94 -3.54
C ASN A 198 -9.48 -8.06 -3.63
N GLY A 199 -9.43 -6.96 -4.35
CA GLY A 199 -10.62 -6.14 -4.60
C GLY A 199 -11.01 -5.24 -3.44
N GLY A 200 -10.10 -4.95 -2.54
CA GLY A 200 -10.28 -3.91 -1.53
C GLY A 200 -10.31 -2.52 -2.18
N LEU A 201 -10.88 -1.56 -1.46
CA LEU A 201 -10.85 -0.16 -1.89
C LEU A 201 -9.44 0.39 -1.75
N LEU A 202 -9.02 1.15 -2.74
CA LEU A 202 -7.78 1.90 -2.67
C LEU A 202 -7.97 3.10 -1.74
N GLN A 203 -7.27 3.09 -0.62
CA GLN A 203 -7.10 4.30 0.17
C GLN A 203 -6.16 5.24 -0.57
N SER A 204 -6.48 6.50 -0.63
CA SER A 204 -5.59 7.53 -1.17
C SER A 204 -5.78 8.84 -0.42
N HIS A 205 -4.69 9.58 -0.24
CA HIS A 205 -4.74 10.91 0.37
C HIS A 205 -5.08 11.97 -0.67
N LEU A 206 -4.78 11.71 -1.93
CA LEU A 206 -5.08 12.59 -3.05
C LEU A 206 -5.56 11.82 -4.26
N LEU A 207 -6.50 12.40 -5.02
CA LEU A 207 -6.88 11.96 -6.35
C LEU A 207 -6.77 13.14 -7.32
N TYR A 208 -6.44 12.83 -8.56
CA TYR A 208 -6.23 13.81 -9.62
C TYR A 208 -7.19 13.59 -10.77
N PHE A 209 -7.62 14.69 -11.40
CA PHE A 209 -8.49 14.65 -12.57
C PHE A 209 -8.01 15.69 -13.58
N ASP A 210 -7.80 15.22 -14.81
CA ASP A 210 -7.55 16.09 -15.95
C ASP A 210 -8.83 16.83 -16.29
N ALA A 211 -8.85 18.14 -16.04
CA ALA A 211 -10.04 18.96 -16.24
C ALA A 211 -10.34 19.18 -17.73
N GLU A 212 -9.32 19.22 -18.59
CA GLU A 212 -9.46 19.45 -20.02
C GLU A 212 -10.02 18.21 -20.72
N GLN A 213 -9.43 17.03 -20.44
CA GLN A 213 -9.85 15.78 -21.05
C GLN A 213 -11.03 15.12 -20.29
N ARG A 214 -11.43 15.66 -19.14
CA ARG A 214 -12.50 15.14 -18.27
C ARG A 214 -12.32 13.66 -17.91
N ARG A 215 -11.09 13.30 -17.54
CA ARG A 215 -10.72 11.92 -17.15
C ARG A 215 -10.02 11.88 -15.79
N PRO A 216 -10.05 10.74 -15.08
CA PRO A 216 -9.20 10.55 -13.92
C PRO A 216 -7.73 10.48 -14.33
N GLY A 217 -6.86 10.89 -13.39
CA GLY A 217 -5.41 10.90 -13.53
C GLY A 217 -4.83 12.30 -13.81
N LEU A 218 -3.51 12.35 -13.81
CA LEU A 218 -2.78 13.58 -14.11
C LEU A 218 -2.88 13.92 -15.59
N PRO A 219 -2.97 15.22 -15.96
CA PRO A 219 -2.77 15.67 -17.33
C PRO A 219 -1.37 15.35 -17.84
N ASP A 220 -1.22 15.24 -19.15
CA ASP A 220 0.09 15.14 -19.77
C ASP A 220 0.94 16.37 -19.41
N GLY A 221 2.20 16.15 -19.06
CA GLY A 221 3.11 17.20 -18.63
C GLY A 221 2.90 17.68 -17.19
N VAL A 222 2.12 16.96 -16.38
CA VAL A 222 2.02 17.21 -14.93
C VAL A 222 2.58 16.03 -14.16
N ALA A 223 3.46 16.32 -13.22
CA ALA A 223 3.96 15.34 -12.24
C ALA A 223 3.43 15.68 -10.84
N ALA A 224 3.20 14.65 -10.05
CA ALA A 224 2.76 14.78 -8.66
C ALA A 224 3.58 13.83 -7.77
N ARG A 225 3.91 14.31 -6.58
CA ARG A 225 4.51 13.46 -5.54
C ARG A 225 3.97 13.86 -4.17
N VAL A 226 3.44 12.89 -3.44
CA VAL A 226 3.11 13.06 -2.02
C VAL A 226 4.41 12.93 -1.24
N GLU A 227 4.87 14.02 -0.65
CA GLU A 227 6.15 14.11 0.03
C GLU A 227 6.11 13.54 1.44
N HIS A 228 4.97 13.70 2.09
CA HIS A 228 4.80 13.30 3.47
C HIS A 228 3.34 12.96 3.78
N VAL A 229 3.15 11.93 4.59
CA VAL A 229 1.85 11.58 5.20
C VAL A 229 2.08 11.25 6.67
N SER A 230 1.32 11.90 7.51
CA SER A 230 1.34 11.72 8.97
C SER A 230 -0.07 11.54 9.54
N ALA A 231 -0.18 11.44 10.85
CA ALA A 231 -1.47 11.43 11.54
C ALA A 231 -2.24 12.76 11.41
N ASP A 232 -1.56 13.87 11.13
CA ASP A 232 -2.17 15.20 11.16
C ASP A 232 -2.41 15.78 9.75
N HIS A 233 -1.59 15.43 8.76
CA HIS A 233 -1.64 16.02 7.43
C HIS A 233 -0.92 15.17 6.37
N ALA A 234 -1.16 15.54 5.10
CA ALA A 234 -0.38 15.08 3.95
C ALA A 234 0.13 16.29 3.16
N GLU A 235 1.35 16.19 2.65
CA GLU A 235 1.98 17.19 1.81
C GLU A 235 2.22 16.64 0.41
N THR A 236 1.95 17.46 -0.60
CA THR A 236 2.17 17.08 -2.01
C THR A 236 2.83 18.18 -2.78
N VAL A 237 3.68 17.80 -3.73
CA VAL A 237 4.27 18.67 -4.73
C VAL A 237 3.68 18.35 -6.09
N LEU A 238 3.23 19.38 -6.79
CA LEU A 238 2.74 19.31 -8.15
C LEU A 238 3.67 20.14 -9.05
N VAL A 239 4.06 19.56 -10.17
CA VAL A 239 4.96 20.23 -11.12
C VAL A 239 4.37 20.16 -12.51
N ASN A 240 4.20 21.34 -13.14
CA ASN A 240 4.01 21.40 -14.58
C ASN A 240 5.38 21.21 -15.25
N THR A 241 5.57 20.13 -15.98
CA THR A 241 6.79 19.82 -16.72
C THR A 241 6.76 20.31 -18.18
N ASP A 242 5.62 20.90 -18.59
CA ASP A 242 5.47 21.58 -19.88
C ASP A 242 5.65 23.10 -19.68
N ASP A 243 6.79 23.61 -20.07
CA ASP A 243 7.17 25.01 -19.92
C ASP A 243 6.46 25.96 -20.91
N LEU A 244 5.77 25.41 -21.89
CA LEU A 244 5.10 26.19 -22.94
C LEU A 244 3.59 26.36 -22.70
N HIS A 245 2.97 25.45 -21.97
CA HIS A 245 1.52 25.42 -21.83
C HIS A 245 1.07 25.29 -20.38
N PRO A 246 0.13 26.12 -19.92
CA PRO A 246 -0.51 25.91 -18.62
C PRO A 246 -1.35 24.64 -18.63
N ARG A 247 -1.52 24.02 -17.45
CA ARG A 247 -2.33 22.83 -17.28
C ARG A 247 -3.44 23.08 -16.25
N GLN A 248 -4.60 22.46 -16.48
CA GLN A 248 -5.71 22.49 -15.54
C GLN A 248 -5.86 21.13 -14.88
N LEU A 249 -5.75 21.13 -13.56
CA LEU A 249 -5.81 19.95 -12.74
C LEU A 249 -6.84 20.15 -11.62
N LEU A 250 -7.75 19.18 -11.45
CA LEU A 250 -8.56 19.09 -10.25
C LEU A 250 -7.88 18.12 -9.28
N VAL A 251 -7.70 18.56 -8.06
CA VAL A 251 -7.14 17.74 -6.97
C VAL A 251 -8.20 17.55 -5.91
N GLN A 252 -8.49 16.28 -5.59
CA GLN A 252 -9.40 15.92 -4.52
C GLN A 252 -8.59 15.46 -3.32
N ALA A 253 -8.90 15.98 -2.14
CA ALA A 253 -8.29 15.57 -0.89
C ALA A 253 -9.03 14.36 -0.33
N GLY A 254 -8.35 13.20 -0.29
CA GLY A 254 -8.91 11.91 0.08
C GLY A 254 -9.52 11.12 -1.08
N ALA A 255 -9.79 9.84 -0.84
CA ALA A 255 -10.38 8.93 -1.82
C ALA A 255 -11.83 9.32 -2.17
N PHE A 256 -12.57 9.87 -1.20
CA PHE A 256 -13.97 10.25 -1.32
C PHE A 256 -14.20 11.76 -1.05
N GLY A 257 -13.11 12.56 -0.99
CA GLY A 257 -13.20 13.98 -0.65
C GLY A 257 -13.39 14.22 0.84
N GLU A 258 -12.93 13.32 1.67
CA GLU A 258 -13.09 13.35 3.14
C GLU A 258 -12.11 14.28 3.85
N HIS A 259 -11.08 14.78 3.13
CA HIS A 259 -10.09 15.70 3.67
C HIS A 259 -10.28 17.12 3.14
N THR A 260 -9.54 18.08 3.70
CA THR A 260 -9.62 19.51 3.33
C THR A 260 -8.22 20.05 3.10
N PHE A 261 -8.03 20.82 2.03
CA PHE A 261 -6.80 21.58 1.83
C PHE A 261 -6.70 22.71 2.86
N THR A 262 -5.58 22.80 3.53
CA THR A 262 -5.31 23.82 4.56
C THR A 262 -4.44 24.98 4.03
N GLY A 263 -3.74 24.76 2.92
CA GLY A 263 -2.89 25.77 2.29
C GLY A 263 -2.23 25.24 1.03
N GLY A 264 -1.62 26.14 0.29
CA GLY A 264 -0.80 25.83 -0.88
C GLY A 264 0.16 26.99 -1.13
N VAL A 265 1.30 26.68 -1.71
CA VAL A 265 2.33 27.65 -2.08
C VAL A 265 2.71 27.40 -3.52
N VAL A 266 2.72 28.44 -4.32
CA VAL A 266 3.27 28.39 -5.68
C VAL A 266 4.75 28.75 -5.60
N VAL A 267 5.59 27.89 -6.17
CA VAL A 267 7.03 28.13 -6.26
C VAL A 267 7.39 28.40 -7.71
N ASP A 268 7.86 29.59 -7.99
CA ASP A 268 8.33 30.00 -9.31
C ASP A 268 9.70 29.37 -9.64
N PRO A 269 10.10 29.30 -10.94
CA PRO A 269 11.39 28.72 -11.33
C PRO A 269 12.61 29.39 -10.71
N ASP A 270 12.50 30.64 -10.26
CA ASP A 270 13.56 31.37 -9.54
C ASP A 270 13.60 31.07 -8.03
N GLY A 271 12.68 30.21 -7.54
CA GLY A 271 12.57 29.83 -6.13
C GLY A 271 11.76 30.81 -5.28
N THR A 272 11.18 31.86 -5.87
CA THR A 272 10.22 32.72 -5.16
C THR A 272 8.94 31.94 -4.87
N SER A 273 8.39 32.09 -3.67
CA SER A 273 7.15 31.41 -3.28
C SER A 273 6.06 32.41 -2.95
N THR A 274 4.86 32.15 -3.48
CA THR A 274 3.65 32.92 -3.19
C THR A 274 2.56 32.01 -2.64
N PRO A 275 1.82 32.45 -1.59
CA PRO A 275 0.71 31.68 -1.01
C PRO A 275 -0.41 31.43 -2.00
#